data_4c07c5b33e78c778f3862c03741e04bb
#
_entry.id   4c07c5b33e78c778f3862c03741e04bb
#
_cell.length_a   1.000
_cell.length_b   1.000
_cell.length_c   1.000
_cell.angle_alpha   90.00
_cell.angle_beta   90.00
_cell.angle_gamma   90.00
#
_symmetry.space_group_name_H-M   'P 1'
#
loop_
_entity.id
_entity.type
_entity.pdbx_description
1 polymer ?
#
loop_
_entity_poly.entity_id
_entity_poly.type
_entity_poly.pdbx_seq_one_letter_code
_entity_poly.pdbx_strand_id
1 'polypeptide(L)'
;MAFKYALVADSLVWVGYNIFENTDEVLRAVKEAGYDGIDLPGSPSTMDGAEWKKRVADSGLVSPEVLGAWGYGHAGEVRNLASKEDDVRNYAVQYAKDCVDLAADAGASMVEVCAAQPAVPELPFPKDPIGLLRDRFRMSLKEICAHAKEKGINIVMEPLNSYEGFPGVLTTIYEAKMYIDDLGLDNLGIQPDVFHMNLEEGSIPDALRAVAPHIWHFHLNETNHYSHGMGHADYKAIFRILKGIHYDGFLANYCPLTTQEILAGATGDVYGTAGEERSGGDRSQRPDLVEALSTMVQFQKNIEKAVDLSRERYEADERRY
;
A
#
# COMPACT_ATOMS: atom_id res chain seq x y z
N MET A 1 -0.86 21.85 -6.80
CA MET A 1 -0.61 21.45 -5.40
C MET A 1 0.50 20.40 -5.43
N ALA A 2 1.47 20.46 -4.52
CA ALA A 2 2.51 19.44 -4.42
C ALA A 2 1.92 18.16 -3.80
N PHE A 3 2.43 17.01 -4.23
CA PHE A 3 2.05 15.74 -3.62
C PHE A 3 2.66 15.58 -2.22
N LYS A 4 2.04 14.75 -1.41
CA LYS A 4 2.54 14.29 -0.12
C LYS A 4 3.11 12.88 -0.31
N TYR A 5 4.22 12.59 0.33
CA TYR A 5 4.93 11.32 0.21
C TYR A 5 4.96 10.58 1.53
N ALA A 6 4.66 9.29 1.51
CA ALA A 6 4.74 8.40 2.67
C ALA A 6 5.68 7.21 2.39
N LEU A 7 6.22 6.63 3.45
CA LEU A 7 6.95 5.36 3.39
C LEU A 7 6.08 4.25 3.96
N VAL A 8 6.02 3.12 3.30
CA VAL A 8 5.38 1.90 3.81
C VAL A 8 6.34 1.21 4.78
N ALA A 9 6.00 1.21 6.06
CA ALA A 9 6.90 0.75 7.13
C ALA A 9 7.25 -0.74 7.05
N ASP A 10 6.35 -1.58 6.56
CA ASP A 10 6.57 -3.02 6.45
C ASP A 10 7.73 -3.37 5.51
N SER A 11 7.97 -2.53 4.50
CA SER A 11 9.05 -2.72 3.54
C SER A 11 10.46 -2.53 4.11
N LEU A 12 10.57 -1.91 5.29
CA LEU A 12 11.87 -1.68 5.95
C LEU A 12 12.64 -2.96 6.26
N VAL A 13 11.93 -4.07 6.44
CA VAL A 13 12.55 -5.39 6.67
C VAL A 13 13.38 -5.85 5.47
N TRP A 14 13.06 -5.39 4.26
CA TRP A 14 13.81 -5.72 3.05
C TRP A 14 15.22 -5.14 3.03
N VAL A 15 15.41 -4.03 3.73
CA VAL A 15 16.71 -3.37 3.86
C VAL A 15 17.33 -3.57 5.26
N GLY A 16 16.80 -4.54 6.00
CA GLY A 16 17.36 -4.98 7.28
C GLY A 16 16.98 -4.14 8.49
N TYR A 17 15.99 -3.28 8.38
CA TYR A 17 15.42 -2.53 9.51
C TYR A 17 14.07 -3.12 9.92
N ASN A 18 13.79 -3.07 11.23
CA ASN A 18 12.50 -3.45 11.77
C ASN A 18 11.93 -2.24 12.52
N ILE A 19 10.74 -1.78 12.11
CA ILE A 19 10.16 -0.57 12.69
C ILE A 19 9.90 -0.69 14.19
N PHE A 20 9.64 -1.88 14.71
CA PHE A 20 9.41 -2.11 16.14
C PHE A 20 10.70 -2.07 16.96
N GLU A 21 11.82 -2.54 16.38
CA GLU A 21 13.13 -2.55 17.04
C GLU A 21 13.87 -1.21 16.86
N ASN A 22 13.67 -0.55 15.73
CA ASN A 22 14.42 0.64 15.31
C ASN A 22 13.53 1.88 15.21
N THR A 23 12.43 1.96 15.96
CA THR A 23 11.37 2.97 15.79
C THR A 23 11.89 4.39 15.65
N ASP A 24 12.67 4.87 16.62
CA ASP A 24 13.12 6.27 16.63
C ASP A 24 14.14 6.56 15.52
N GLU A 25 14.99 5.59 15.18
CA GLU A 25 15.93 5.68 14.07
C GLU A 25 15.19 5.76 12.74
N VAL A 26 14.20 4.88 12.53
CA VAL A 26 13.39 4.84 11.31
C VAL A 26 12.59 6.13 11.14
N LEU A 27 11.83 6.54 12.14
CA LEU A 27 11.00 7.75 12.05
C LEU A 27 11.85 8.99 11.75
N ARG A 28 13.01 9.10 12.39
CA ARG A 28 13.97 10.18 12.10
C ARG A 28 14.46 10.10 10.65
N ALA A 29 14.90 8.93 10.19
CA ALA A 29 15.43 8.76 8.84
C ALA A 29 14.38 9.06 7.76
N VAL A 30 13.13 8.61 7.95
CA VAL A 30 12.01 8.92 7.05
C VAL A 30 11.78 10.43 6.95
N LYS A 31 11.79 11.13 8.10
CA LYS A 31 11.63 12.58 8.12
C LYS A 31 12.80 13.31 7.47
N GLU A 32 14.04 12.94 7.80
CA GLU A 32 15.26 13.54 7.23
C GLU A 32 15.36 13.28 5.72
N ALA A 33 14.91 12.13 5.23
CA ALA A 33 14.83 11.83 3.81
C ALA A 33 13.84 12.74 3.04
N GLY A 34 12.90 13.38 3.76
CA GLY A 34 11.98 14.34 3.18
C GLY A 34 10.59 13.80 2.89
N TYR A 35 10.17 12.75 3.57
CA TYR A 35 8.79 12.25 3.56
C TYR A 35 7.89 13.10 4.47
N ASP A 36 6.59 13.06 4.18
CA ASP A 36 5.54 13.74 4.94
C ASP A 36 4.84 12.77 5.91
N GLY A 37 4.86 11.47 5.59
CA GLY A 37 4.16 10.44 6.34
C GLY A 37 4.84 9.08 6.32
N ILE A 38 4.24 8.17 7.10
CA ILE A 38 4.62 6.76 7.18
C ILE A 38 3.34 5.93 7.35
N ASP A 39 3.15 4.93 6.49
CA ASP A 39 2.08 3.95 6.62
C ASP A 39 2.50 2.89 7.63
N LEU A 40 1.66 2.68 8.64
CA LEU A 40 1.99 1.81 9.77
C LEU A 40 1.62 0.35 9.50
N PRO A 41 2.37 -0.59 10.08
CA PRO A 41 2.02 -2.00 10.00
C PRO A 41 0.64 -2.29 10.63
N GLY A 42 -0.13 -3.17 10.00
CA GLY A 42 -1.34 -3.72 10.58
C GLY A 42 -1.04 -4.79 11.62
N SER A 43 -0.55 -4.40 12.77
CA SER A 43 -0.19 -5.32 13.85
C SER A 43 -0.91 -4.98 15.16
N PRO A 44 -2.27 -5.10 15.20
CA PRO A 44 -3.09 -4.64 16.32
C PRO A 44 -2.78 -5.38 17.63
N SER A 45 -2.27 -6.61 17.56
CA SER A 45 -1.91 -7.38 18.76
C SER A 45 -0.61 -6.93 19.45
N THR A 46 0.23 -6.16 18.74
CA THR A 46 1.56 -5.75 19.22
C THR A 46 1.76 -4.25 19.31
N MET A 47 0.86 -3.48 18.71
CA MET A 47 0.94 -2.02 18.65
C MET A 47 -0.03 -1.36 19.63
N ASP A 48 0.47 -0.44 20.44
CA ASP A 48 -0.35 0.53 21.16
C ASP A 48 -0.55 1.77 20.25
N GLY A 49 -1.77 1.94 19.72
CA GLY A 49 -2.08 2.99 18.77
C GLY A 49 -1.82 4.39 19.32
N ALA A 50 -2.13 4.65 20.60
CA ALA A 50 -1.89 5.95 21.21
C ALA A 50 -0.39 6.26 21.36
N GLU A 51 0.43 5.27 21.69
CA GLU A 51 1.88 5.41 21.70
C GLU A 51 2.42 5.70 20.30
N TRP A 52 1.98 4.96 19.29
CA TRP A 52 2.39 5.17 17.91
C TRP A 52 1.98 6.54 17.37
N LYS A 53 0.75 6.99 17.67
CA LYS A 53 0.31 8.35 17.34
C LYS A 53 1.28 9.41 17.87
N LYS A 54 1.68 9.26 19.13
CA LYS A 54 2.62 10.18 19.75
C LYS A 54 3.99 10.15 19.08
N ARG A 55 4.57 8.95 18.86
CA ARG A 55 5.90 8.79 18.25
C ARG A 55 5.95 9.38 16.83
N VAL A 56 4.95 9.09 16.02
CA VAL A 56 4.84 9.61 14.65
C VAL A 56 4.74 11.14 14.68
N ALA A 57 3.87 11.70 15.52
CA ALA A 57 3.71 13.14 15.64
C ALA A 57 4.98 13.84 16.16
N ASP A 58 5.64 13.27 17.17
CA ASP A 58 6.90 13.80 17.72
C ASP A 58 8.04 13.83 16.67
N SER A 59 8.01 12.92 15.69
CA SER A 59 8.96 12.92 14.57
C SER A 59 8.64 13.96 13.48
N GLY A 60 7.47 14.60 13.56
CA GLY A 60 6.97 15.54 12.55
C GLY A 60 6.42 14.86 11.30
N LEU A 61 6.10 13.58 11.37
CA LEU A 61 5.39 12.81 10.35
C LEU A 61 3.89 12.71 10.68
N VAL A 62 3.11 12.21 9.73
CA VAL A 62 1.74 11.74 9.94
C VAL A 62 1.63 10.28 9.53
N SER A 63 0.62 9.57 10.01
CA SER A 63 0.28 8.24 9.51
C SER A 63 -1.00 8.35 8.69
N PRO A 64 -0.94 8.28 7.35
CA PRO A 64 -2.15 8.28 6.54
C PRO A 64 -2.92 6.98 6.64
N GLU A 65 -2.23 5.85 6.77
CA GLU A 65 -2.78 4.51 6.65
C GLU A 65 -2.20 3.53 7.67
N VAL A 66 -3.00 2.49 7.96
CA VAL A 66 -2.58 1.23 8.56
C VAL A 66 -2.79 0.11 7.54
N LEU A 67 -1.74 -0.65 7.23
CA LEU A 67 -1.80 -1.79 6.31
C LEU A 67 -2.51 -2.97 6.98
N GLY A 68 -3.77 -3.20 6.64
CA GLY A 68 -4.58 -4.25 7.27
C GLY A 68 -4.37 -5.64 6.70
N ALA A 69 -3.73 -5.78 5.53
CA ALA A 69 -3.54 -7.10 4.91
C ALA A 69 -2.15 -7.69 5.19
N TRP A 70 -1.12 -6.84 5.16
CA TRP A 70 0.29 -7.24 5.16
C TRP A 70 0.97 -7.14 6.53
N GLY A 71 0.25 -6.76 7.56
CA GLY A 71 0.83 -6.67 8.89
C GLY A 71 1.54 -7.97 9.30
N TYR A 72 2.39 -7.88 10.29
CA TYR A 72 3.15 -9.00 10.81
C TYR A 72 2.23 -10.16 11.18
N GLY A 73 2.14 -11.15 10.27
CA GLY A 73 1.39 -12.38 10.49
C GLY A 73 2.21 -13.39 11.26
N HIS A 74 1.52 -14.29 11.95
CA HIS A 74 2.16 -15.44 12.58
C HIS A 74 2.27 -16.61 11.60
N ALA A 75 3.26 -17.47 11.79
CA ALA A 75 3.44 -18.65 10.95
C ALA A 75 2.16 -19.50 10.93
N GLY A 76 1.66 -19.79 9.71
CA GLY A 76 0.43 -20.55 9.51
C GLY A 76 -0.88 -19.73 9.59
N GLU A 77 -0.81 -18.43 9.84
CA GLU A 77 -1.95 -17.54 9.80
C GLU A 77 -2.43 -17.33 8.36
N VAL A 78 -3.73 -17.42 8.14
CA VAL A 78 -4.36 -17.17 6.84
C VAL A 78 -5.43 -16.10 7.00
N ARG A 79 -5.25 -14.98 6.30
CA ARG A 79 -6.21 -13.87 6.26
C ARG A 79 -6.88 -13.84 4.90
N ASN A 80 -8.04 -14.49 4.80
CA ASN A 80 -8.77 -14.60 3.54
C ASN A 80 -10.20 -14.07 3.72
N LEU A 81 -10.41 -12.84 3.30
CA LEU A 81 -11.70 -12.15 3.33
C LEU A 81 -12.73 -12.76 2.34
N ALA A 82 -12.24 -13.49 1.34
CA ALA A 82 -13.05 -14.18 0.34
C ALA A 82 -13.25 -15.67 0.63
N SER A 83 -12.76 -16.17 1.76
CA SER A 83 -12.86 -17.60 2.09
C SER A 83 -14.30 -18.11 2.13
N LYS A 84 -14.53 -19.30 1.57
CA LYS A 84 -15.77 -20.02 1.71
C LYS A 84 -15.97 -20.60 3.13
N GLU A 85 -14.86 -20.84 3.83
CA GLU A 85 -14.86 -21.33 5.20
C GLU A 85 -15.15 -20.16 6.14
N ASP A 86 -16.23 -20.29 6.93
CA ASP A 86 -16.71 -19.20 7.79
C ASP A 86 -15.69 -18.79 8.87
N ASP A 87 -15.01 -19.74 9.45
CA ASP A 87 -14.00 -19.50 10.49
C ASP A 87 -12.82 -18.70 9.94
N VAL A 88 -12.31 -19.07 8.76
CA VAL A 88 -11.21 -18.35 8.09
C VAL A 88 -11.63 -16.93 7.72
N ARG A 89 -12.81 -16.76 7.11
CA ARG A 89 -13.33 -15.44 6.75
C ARG A 89 -13.56 -14.58 8.00
N ASN A 90 -14.20 -15.12 9.02
CA ASN A 90 -14.52 -14.39 10.24
C ASN A 90 -13.26 -13.96 10.98
N TYR A 91 -12.21 -14.79 10.99
CA TYR A 91 -10.90 -14.40 11.53
C TYR A 91 -10.32 -13.21 10.76
N ALA A 92 -10.30 -13.26 9.42
CA ALA A 92 -9.80 -12.17 8.59
C ALA A 92 -10.61 -10.87 8.76
N VAL A 93 -11.94 -10.97 8.86
CA VAL A 93 -12.80 -9.81 9.14
C VAL A 93 -12.52 -9.20 10.51
N GLN A 94 -12.35 -10.05 11.55
CA GLN A 94 -12.03 -9.54 12.88
C GLN A 94 -10.67 -8.86 12.90
N TYR A 95 -9.65 -9.46 12.27
CA TYR A 95 -8.34 -8.85 12.14
C TYR A 95 -8.40 -7.47 11.45
N ALA A 96 -9.16 -7.34 10.36
CA ALA A 96 -9.31 -6.06 9.68
C ALA A 96 -10.03 -5.02 10.58
N LYS A 97 -11.02 -5.43 11.38
CA LYS A 97 -11.65 -4.55 12.38
C LYS A 97 -10.69 -4.12 13.48
N ASP A 98 -9.83 -5.03 13.94
CA ASP A 98 -8.79 -4.69 14.93
C ASP A 98 -7.77 -3.69 14.34
N CYS A 99 -7.44 -3.80 13.05
CA CYS A 99 -6.63 -2.80 12.34
C CYS A 99 -7.36 -1.44 12.22
N VAL A 100 -8.68 -1.45 12.06
CA VAL A 100 -9.49 -0.20 12.09
C VAL A 100 -9.43 0.47 13.46
N ASP A 101 -9.53 -0.30 14.54
CA ASP A 101 -9.40 0.23 15.90
C ASP A 101 -7.99 0.78 16.14
N LEU A 102 -6.95 0.06 15.69
CA LEU A 102 -5.57 0.54 15.73
C LEU A 102 -5.41 1.84 14.94
N ALA A 103 -5.98 1.94 13.72
CA ALA A 103 -5.89 3.13 12.90
C ALA A 103 -6.52 4.35 13.59
N ALA A 104 -7.69 4.18 14.19
CA ALA A 104 -8.36 5.23 14.94
C ALA A 104 -7.51 5.72 16.12
N ASP A 105 -6.92 4.81 16.89
CA ASP A 105 -6.07 5.14 18.03
C ASP A 105 -4.74 5.76 17.59
N ALA A 106 -4.13 5.27 16.51
CA ALA A 106 -2.90 5.80 15.94
C ALA A 106 -3.08 7.12 15.18
N GLY A 107 -4.34 7.53 14.93
CA GLY A 107 -4.66 8.76 14.22
C GLY A 107 -4.47 8.66 12.71
N ALA A 108 -4.46 7.46 12.16
CA ALA A 108 -4.55 7.22 10.72
C ALA A 108 -5.99 7.46 10.23
N SER A 109 -6.12 7.71 8.93
CA SER A 109 -7.43 8.00 8.33
C SER A 109 -8.03 6.83 7.57
N MET A 110 -7.23 5.80 7.30
CA MET A 110 -7.67 4.65 6.50
C MET A 110 -6.94 3.35 6.86
N VAL A 111 -7.54 2.25 6.44
CA VAL A 111 -6.98 0.91 6.53
C VAL A 111 -7.05 0.27 5.15
N GLU A 112 -5.93 -0.30 4.72
CA GLU A 112 -5.83 -1.08 3.50
C GLU A 112 -6.37 -2.49 3.72
N VAL A 113 -7.05 -3.05 2.71
CA VAL A 113 -7.47 -4.45 2.67
C VAL A 113 -7.25 -5.06 1.29
N CYS A 114 -6.77 -6.30 1.28
CA CYS A 114 -6.72 -7.17 0.11
C CYS A 114 -7.73 -8.31 0.25
N ALA A 115 -7.96 -9.06 -0.84
CA ALA A 115 -8.92 -10.18 -0.78
C ALA A 115 -8.44 -11.33 0.10
N ALA A 116 -7.13 -11.64 0.04
CA ALA A 116 -6.54 -12.72 0.84
C ALA A 116 -5.05 -12.48 1.09
N GLN A 117 -4.58 -13.01 2.24
CA GLN A 117 -3.17 -12.97 2.63
C GLN A 117 -2.85 -14.05 3.68
N PRO A 118 -1.68 -14.71 3.67
CA PRO A 118 -0.81 -14.77 2.50
C PRO A 118 -1.52 -15.48 1.36
N ALA A 119 -1.38 -14.94 0.17
CA ALA A 119 -1.92 -15.61 -0.99
C ALA A 119 -1.03 -16.81 -1.32
N VAL A 120 -1.62 -18.00 -1.28
CA VAL A 120 -1.08 -19.13 -2.03
C VAL A 120 -1.76 -19.08 -3.39
N PRO A 121 -1.08 -18.66 -4.46
CA PRO A 121 -1.73 -18.49 -5.73
C PRO A 121 -2.31 -19.83 -6.20
N GLU A 122 -3.60 -19.89 -6.37
CA GLU A 122 -4.31 -21.02 -6.98
C GLU A 122 -4.32 -20.87 -8.49
N LEU A 123 -3.11 -20.81 -9.06
CA LEU A 123 -2.94 -20.66 -10.50
C LEU A 123 -3.35 -21.94 -11.26
N PRO A 124 -3.92 -21.78 -12.46
CA PRO A 124 -4.28 -20.53 -13.14
C PRO A 124 -5.59 -19.90 -12.68
N PHE A 125 -6.39 -20.59 -11.91
CA PHE A 125 -7.69 -20.12 -11.42
C PHE A 125 -7.97 -20.65 -10.02
N PRO A 126 -8.76 -19.94 -9.20
CA PRO A 126 -9.22 -20.45 -7.92
C PRO A 126 -9.98 -21.76 -8.08
N LYS A 127 -9.84 -22.68 -7.13
CA LYS A 127 -10.57 -23.96 -7.12
C LYS A 127 -12.06 -23.78 -6.86
N ASP A 128 -12.42 -22.75 -6.10
CA ASP A 128 -13.79 -22.42 -5.80
C ASP A 128 -14.41 -21.50 -6.87
N PRO A 129 -15.73 -21.54 -7.08
CA PRO A 129 -16.39 -20.66 -8.02
C PRO A 129 -16.12 -19.17 -7.71
N ILE A 130 -15.61 -18.42 -8.66
CA ILE A 130 -15.29 -16.99 -8.49
C ILE A 130 -16.48 -16.18 -7.97
N GLY A 131 -17.70 -16.49 -8.43
CA GLY A 131 -18.91 -15.84 -7.95
C GLY A 131 -19.11 -15.98 -6.44
N LEU A 132 -18.91 -17.19 -5.91
CA LEU A 132 -18.96 -17.44 -4.47
C LEU A 132 -17.91 -16.62 -3.72
N LEU A 133 -16.67 -16.62 -4.19
CA LEU A 133 -15.58 -15.90 -3.55
C LEU A 133 -15.82 -14.37 -3.55
N ARG A 134 -16.33 -13.84 -4.66
CA ARG A 134 -16.73 -12.44 -4.76
C ARG A 134 -17.86 -12.08 -3.81
N ASP A 135 -18.85 -12.96 -3.65
CA ASP A 135 -19.95 -12.73 -2.69
C ASP A 135 -19.45 -12.75 -1.25
N ARG A 136 -18.54 -13.66 -0.92
CA ARG A 136 -17.89 -13.73 0.40
C ARG A 136 -17.07 -12.45 0.67
N PHE A 137 -16.34 -11.97 -0.31
CA PHE A 137 -15.58 -10.73 -0.17
C PHE A 137 -16.50 -9.51 0.01
N ARG A 138 -17.64 -9.42 -0.74
CA ARG A 138 -18.66 -8.38 -0.52
C ARG A 138 -19.20 -8.39 0.90
N MET A 139 -19.48 -9.58 1.45
CA MET A 139 -19.92 -9.70 2.84
C MET A 139 -18.89 -9.15 3.81
N SER A 140 -17.62 -9.51 3.62
CA SER A 140 -16.52 -9.03 4.46
C SER A 140 -16.35 -7.52 4.38
N LEU A 141 -16.37 -6.93 3.18
CA LEU A 141 -16.29 -5.48 2.99
C LEU A 141 -17.42 -4.75 3.71
N LYS A 142 -18.66 -5.24 3.62
CA LYS A 142 -19.80 -4.63 4.35
C LYS A 142 -19.58 -4.61 5.86
N GLU A 143 -19.10 -5.71 6.42
CA GLU A 143 -18.86 -5.82 7.86
C GLU A 143 -17.71 -4.92 8.33
N ILE A 144 -16.62 -4.89 7.57
CA ILE A 144 -15.45 -4.05 7.89
C ILE A 144 -15.79 -2.57 7.73
N CYS A 145 -16.40 -2.18 6.61
CA CYS A 145 -16.78 -0.78 6.37
C CYS A 145 -17.81 -0.26 7.38
N ALA A 146 -18.74 -1.08 7.83
CA ALA A 146 -19.68 -0.69 8.89
C ALA A 146 -18.95 -0.36 10.19
N HIS A 147 -18.03 -1.21 10.63
CA HIS A 147 -17.19 -0.96 11.81
C HIS A 147 -16.29 0.27 11.62
N ALA A 148 -15.65 0.39 10.47
CA ALA A 148 -14.78 1.52 10.14
C ALA A 148 -15.54 2.86 10.15
N LYS A 149 -16.78 2.88 9.66
CA LYS A 149 -17.63 4.06 9.66
C LYS A 149 -17.94 4.56 11.09
N GLU A 150 -18.16 3.66 12.03
CA GLU A 150 -18.37 4.01 13.45
C GLU A 150 -17.13 4.69 14.07
N LYS A 151 -15.95 4.37 13.56
CA LYS A 151 -14.67 4.91 14.02
C LYS A 151 -14.20 6.13 13.21
N GLY A 152 -14.92 6.50 12.13
CA GLY A 152 -14.51 7.56 11.22
C GLY A 152 -13.32 7.21 10.34
N ILE A 153 -13.10 5.92 10.10
CA ILE A 153 -12.01 5.38 9.27
C ILE A 153 -12.55 4.96 7.89
N ASN A 154 -11.76 5.22 6.87
CA ASN A 154 -12.01 4.73 5.52
C ASN A 154 -11.33 3.39 5.28
N ILE A 155 -11.88 2.60 4.37
CA ILE A 155 -11.27 1.37 3.87
C ILE A 155 -10.82 1.59 2.44
N VAL A 156 -9.60 1.20 2.12
CA VAL A 156 -9.09 1.18 0.75
C VAL A 156 -8.75 -0.24 0.34
N MET A 157 -9.21 -0.62 -0.86
CA MET A 157 -8.91 -1.93 -1.43
C MET A 157 -7.63 -1.82 -2.26
N GLU A 158 -6.67 -2.67 -1.98
CA GLU A 158 -5.50 -2.87 -2.83
C GLU A 158 -5.67 -4.14 -3.66
N PRO A 159 -5.85 -4.02 -4.98
CA PRO A 159 -5.79 -5.16 -5.87
C PRO A 159 -4.35 -5.68 -5.99
N LEU A 160 -4.12 -6.91 -5.55
CA LEU A 160 -2.83 -7.58 -5.71
C LEU A 160 -2.78 -8.32 -7.05
N ASN A 161 -1.61 -8.37 -7.67
CA ASN A 161 -1.44 -9.15 -8.89
C ASN A 161 -1.80 -10.63 -8.69
N SER A 162 -2.04 -11.36 -9.78
CA SER A 162 -2.51 -12.75 -9.76
C SER A 162 -1.52 -13.76 -9.19
N TYR A 163 -0.26 -13.36 -8.95
CA TYR A 163 0.76 -14.22 -8.32
C TYR A 163 0.76 -14.08 -6.79
N GLU A 164 0.30 -12.96 -6.26
CA GLU A 164 0.31 -12.63 -4.83
C GLU A 164 -1.09 -12.53 -4.24
N GLY A 165 -2.07 -12.19 -5.07
CA GLY A 165 -3.47 -12.03 -4.67
C GLY A 165 -4.34 -13.23 -5.01
N PHE A 166 -5.65 -12.97 -5.06
CA PHE A 166 -6.67 -13.96 -5.33
C PHE A 166 -7.25 -13.74 -6.74
N PRO A 167 -6.77 -14.50 -7.77
CA PRO A 167 -7.14 -14.28 -9.15
C PRO A 167 -8.66 -14.23 -9.38
N GLY A 168 -9.12 -13.17 -10.04
CA GLY A 168 -10.54 -12.97 -10.36
C GLY A 168 -11.40 -12.51 -9.18
N VAL A 169 -10.83 -12.28 -7.99
CA VAL A 169 -11.55 -11.69 -6.85
C VAL A 169 -11.18 -10.21 -6.70
N LEU A 170 -9.89 -9.91 -6.53
CA LEU A 170 -9.39 -8.54 -6.42
C LEU A 170 -7.94 -8.50 -6.92
N THR A 171 -7.76 -8.44 -8.23
CA THR A 171 -6.44 -8.35 -8.89
C THR A 171 -6.30 -7.12 -9.78
N THR A 172 -7.40 -6.55 -10.23
CA THR A 172 -7.42 -5.34 -11.04
C THR A 172 -8.16 -4.21 -10.33
N ILE A 173 -7.81 -2.97 -10.66
CA ILE A 173 -8.57 -1.82 -10.12
C ILE A 173 -9.99 -1.75 -10.68
N TYR A 174 -10.27 -2.39 -11.81
CA TYR A 174 -11.64 -2.53 -12.33
C TYR A 174 -12.49 -3.46 -11.47
N GLU A 175 -11.89 -4.51 -10.90
CA GLU A 175 -12.58 -5.37 -9.91
C GLU A 175 -12.85 -4.60 -8.62
N ALA A 176 -11.90 -3.78 -8.15
CA ALA A 176 -12.14 -2.89 -7.02
C ALA A 176 -13.30 -1.93 -7.29
N LYS A 177 -13.34 -1.31 -8.49
CA LYS A 177 -14.45 -0.44 -8.88
C LYS A 177 -15.78 -1.17 -8.91
N MET A 178 -15.81 -2.42 -9.38
CA MET A 178 -17.02 -3.24 -9.35
C MET A 178 -17.58 -3.36 -7.92
N TYR A 179 -16.74 -3.58 -6.90
CA TYR A 179 -17.20 -3.63 -5.51
C TYR A 179 -17.72 -2.29 -5.01
N ILE A 180 -17.11 -1.18 -5.40
CA ILE A 180 -17.60 0.16 -5.05
C ILE A 180 -18.98 0.39 -5.64
N ASP A 181 -19.16 0.10 -6.94
CA ASP A 181 -20.42 0.28 -7.65
C ASP A 181 -21.53 -0.64 -7.07
N ASP A 182 -21.19 -1.89 -6.74
CA ASP A 182 -22.13 -2.87 -6.19
C ASP A 182 -22.56 -2.56 -4.75
N LEU A 183 -21.65 -2.02 -3.94
CA LEU A 183 -21.88 -1.86 -2.50
C LEU A 183 -22.40 -0.45 -2.16
N GLY A 184 -22.01 0.57 -2.92
CA GLY A 184 -22.42 1.95 -2.69
C GLY A 184 -22.02 2.49 -1.31
N LEU A 185 -20.90 2.02 -0.74
CA LEU A 185 -20.41 2.45 0.57
C LEU A 185 -19.59 3.73 0.43
N ASP A 186 -19.88 4.71 1.26
CA ASP A 186 -19.25 6.04 1.21
C ASP A 186 -17.86 6.11 1.87
N ASN A 187 -17.45 5.04 2.55
CA ASN A 187 -16.14 4.90 3.19
C ASN A 187 -15.32 3.73 2.60
N LEU A 188 -15.56 3.37 1.32
CA LEU A 188 -14.81 2.35 0.59
C LEU A 188 -14.15 2.99 -0.63
N GLY A 189 -12.82 2.95 -0.69
CA GLY A 189 -12.00 3.50 -1.77
C GLY A 189 -11.07 2.47 -2.40
N ILE A 190 -10.17 2.94 -3.24
CA ILE A 190 -9.17 2.14 -3.95
C ILE A 190 -7.78 2.70 -3.65
N GLN A 191 -6.85 1.78 -3.46
CA GLN A 191 -5.42 2.00 -3.37
C GLN A 191 -4.74 1.28 -4.55
N PRO A 192 -4.50 1.98 -5.67
CA PRO A 192 -3.69 1.42 -6.74
C PRO A 192 -2.24 1.24 -6.31
N ASP A 193 -1.60 0.15 -6.74
CA ASP A 193 -0.15 -0.02 -6.69
C ASP A 193 0.39 -0.24 -8.10
N VAL A 194 1.39 0.56 -8.48
CA VAL A 194 2.01 0.50 -9.82
C VAL A 194 2.62 -0.87 -10.10
N PHE A 195 3.20 -1.52 -9.11
CA PHE A 195 3.76 -2.86 -9.24
C PHE A 195 2.70 -3.89 -9.64
N HIS A 196 1.58 -3.93 -8.92
CA HIS A 196 0.48 -4.84 -9.22
C HIS A 196 -0.20 -4.49 -10.54
N MET A 197 -0.46 -3.21 -10.79
CA MET A 197 -1.06 -2.75 -12.03
C MET A 197 -0.22 -3.06 -13.26
N ASN A 198 1.11 -3.05 -13.13
CA ASN A 198 2.01 -3.38 -14.24
C ASN A 198 1.82 -4.83 -14.74
N LEU A 199 1.40 -5.73 -13.88
CA LEU A 199 1.17 -7.13 -14.21
C LEU A 199 -0.24 -7.40 -14.74
N GLU A 200 -1.24 -6.67 -14.25
CA GLU A 200 -2.66 -6.98 -14.46
C GLU A 200 -3.37 -6.00 -15.41
N GLU A 201 -2.93 -4.74 -15.48
CA GLU A 201 -3.64 -3.73 -16.26
C GLU A 201 -3.08 -3.60 -17.68
N GLY A 202 -3.95 -3.60 -18.67
CA GLY A 202 -3.54 -3.36 -20.05
C GLY A 202 -3.00 -1.95 -20.31
N SER A 203 -3.42 -0.98 -19.48
CA SER A 203 -2.96 0.42 -19.51
C SER A 203 -3.15 1.04 -18.13
N ILE A 204 -2.07 1.24 -17.39
CA ILE A 204 -2.11 1.94 -16.10
C ILE A 204 -2.77 3.32 -16.21
N PRO A 205 -2.41 4.18 -17.20
CA PRO A 205 -3.05 5.47 -17.36
C PRO A 205 -4.57 5.42 -17.54
N ASP A 206 -5.07 4.49 -18.32
CA ASP A 206 -6.52 4.40 -18.57
C ASP A 206 -7.26 3.80 -17.38
N ALA A 207 -6.66 2.83 -16.72
CA ALA A 207 -7.18 2.23 -15.51
C ALA A 207 -7.32 3.28 -14.38
N LEU A 208 -6.29 4.11 -14.14
CA LEU A 208 -6.35 5.20 -13.16
C LEU A 208 -7.46 6.22 -13.49
N ARG A 209 -7.62 6.60 -14.77
CA ARG A 209 -8.72 7.50 -15.17
C ARG A 209 -10.09 6.92 -14.90
N ALA A 210 -10.25 5.61 -15.12
CA ALA A 210 -11.53 4.93 -14.92
C ALA A 210 -12.00 4.91 -13.46
N VAL A 211 -11.07 4.96 -12.51
CA VAL A 211 -11.36 4.89 -11.07
C VAL A 211 -11.05 6.18 -10.30
N ALA A 212 -10.71 7.26 -11.01
CA ALA A 212 -10.21 8.51 -10.47
C ALA A 212 -10.89 9.01 -9.18
N PRO A 213 -12.25 9.07 -9.09
CA PRO A 213 -12.93 9.57 -7.89
C PRO A 213 -12.76 8.70 -6.64
N HIS A 214 -12.28 7.48 -6.82
CA HIS A 214 -12.19 6.47 -5.77
C HIS A 214 -10.77 6.21 -5.30
N ILE A 215 -9.75 6.88 -5.89
CA ILE A 215 -8.35 6.76 -5.48
C ILE A 215 -8.14 7.63 -4.23
N TRP A 216 -7.96 6.99 -3.08
CA TRP A 216 -7.81 7.70 -1.80
C TRP A 216 -6.41 7.56 -1.21
N HIS A 217 -5.72 6.48 -1.52
CA HIS A 217 -4.30 6.26 -1.26
C HIS A 217 -3.63 5.72 -2.51
N PHE A 218 -2.29 5.72 -2.58
CA PHE A 218 -1.59 5.29 -3.78
C PHE A 218 -0.21 4.72 -3.44
N HIS A 219 0.04 3.47 -3.75
CA HIS A 219 1.36 2.88 -3.69
C HIS A 219 2.11 3.14 -4.99
N LEU A 220 3.04 4.09 -4.94
CA LEU A 220 3.86 4.51 -6.07
C LEU A 220 5.16 3.71 -6.09
N ASN A 221 5.06 2.40 -6.30
CA ASN A 221 6.20 1.51 -6.40
C ASN A 221 6.77 1.46 -7.82
N GLU A 222 7.99 0.92 -7.96
CA GLU A 222 8.52 0.59 -9.26
C GLU A 222 7.95 -0.76 -9.74
N THR A 223 7.93 -0.98 -11.05
CA THR A 223 7.37 -2.20 -11.67
C THR A 223 8.07 -3.50 -11.27
N ASN A 224 9.16 -3.42 -10.55
CA ASN A 224 9.99 -4.54 -10.07
C ASN A 224 10.39 -4.42 -8.60
N HIS A 225 9.77 -3.50 -7.85
CA HIS A 225 10.11 -3.16 -6.46
C HIS A 225 11.56 -2.69 -6.23
N TYR A 226 12.30 -2.33 -7.29
CA TYR A 226 13.62 -1.70 -7.17
C TYR A 226 13.49 -0.21 -6.89
N SER A 227 14.62 0.46 -6.75
CA SER A 227 14.65 1.90 -6.67
C SER A 227 13.95 2.53 -7.87
N HIS A 228 13.22 3.60 -7.65
CA HIS A 228 12.49 4.32 -8.69
C HIS A 228 13.39 4.71 -9.86
N GLY A 229 12.91 4.43 -11.08
CA GLY A 229 13.67 4.63 -12.32
C GLY A 229 14.55 3.46 -12.74
N MET A 230 14.60 2.39 -11.96
CA MET A 230 15.30 1.14 -12.34
C MET A 230 14.37 0.10 -12.99
N GLY A 231 13.11 0.40 -13.16
CA GLY A 231 12.12 -0.37 -13.90
C GLY A 231 11.65 0.38 -15.14
N HIS A 232 10.37 0.26 -15.45
CA HIS A 232 9.79 0.85 -16.67
C HIS A 232 8.46 1.57 -16.40
N ALA A 233 8.15 1.95 -15.15
CA ALA A 233 6.98 2.73 -14.84
C ALA A 233 7.03 4.11 -15.53
N ASP A 234 5.96 4.48 -16.23
CA ASP A 234 5.83 5.84 -16.78
C ASP A 234 5.31 6.80 -15.69
N TYR A 235 6.20 7.14 -14.77
CA TYR A 235 5.89 8.08 -13.69
C TYR A 235 5.35 9.41 -14.20
N LYS A 236 5.82 9.90 -15.37
CA LYS A 236 5.33 11.17 -15.92
C LYS A 236 3.86 11.08 -16.32
N ALA A 237 3.46 9.96 -16.94
CA ALA A 237 2.06 9.73 -17.27
C ALA A 237 1.20 9.61 -16.00
N ILE A 238 1.66 8.83 -15.01
CA ILE A 238 0.98 8.64 -13.72
C ILE A 238 0.79 10.00 -13.02
N PHE A 239 1.87 10.78 -12.85
CA PHE A 239 1.80 12.09 -12.18
C PHE A 239 0.89 13.09 -12.92
N ARG A 240 0.89 13.10 -14.28
CA ARG A 240 -0.04 13.93 -15.05
C ARG A 240 -1.50 13.56 -14.77
N ILE A 241 -1.80 12.28 -14.65
CA ILE A 241 -3.15 11.83 -14.33
C ILE A 241 -3.54 12.24 -12.93
N LEU A 242 -2.69 11.94 -11.93
CA LEU A 242 -2.95 12.30 -10.54
C LEU A 242 -3.14 13.81 -10.36
N LYS A 243 -2.33 14.64 -11.04
CA LYS A 243 -2.55 16.10 -11.10
C LYS A 243 -3.85 16.47 -11.80
N GLY A 244 -4.19 15.78 -12.88
CA GLY A 244 -5.41 16.02 -13.67
C GLY A 244 -6.69 15.70 -12.92
N ILE A 245 -6.69 14.72 -12.07
CA ILE A 245 -7.83 14.35 -11.21
C ILE A 245 -7.83 15.08 -9.86
N HIS A 246 -6.89 16.00 -9.65
CA HIS A 246 -6.71 16.73 -8.39
C HIS A 246 -6.48 15.83 -7.17
N TYR A 247 -5.75 14.74 -7.35
CA TYR A 247 -5.41 13.85 -6.25
C TYR A 247 -4.66 14.60 -5.15
N ASP A 248 -5.12 14.49 -3.93
CA ASP A 248 -4.59 15.17 -2.74
C ASP A 248 -4.17 14.23 -1.61
N GLY A 249 -4.24 12.91 -1.86
CA GLY A 249 -3.79 11.86 -0.96
C GLY A 249 -2.26 11.73 -0.89
N PHE A 250 -1.80 10.67 -0.29
CA PHE A 250 -0.37 10.34 -0.19
C PHE A 250 0.06 9.41 -1.31
N LEU A 251 1.30 9.60 -1.77
CA LEU A 251 2.02 8.66 -2.62
C LEU A 251 3.00 7.90 -1.72
N ALA A 252 2.67 6.68 -1.40
CA ALA A 252 3.45 5.83 -0.53
C ALA A 252 4.40 4.93 -1.32
N ASN A 253 5.55 4.65 -0.73
CA ASN A 253 6.60 3.85 -1.36
C ASN A 253 7.05 2.74 -0.43
N TYR A 254 7.39 1.59 -1.03
CA TYR A 254 8.21 0.59 -0.36
C TYR A 254 9.70 0.98 -0.39
N CYS A 255 10.46 0.49 0.58
CA CYS A 255 11.91 0.56 0.52
C CYS A 255 12.42 -0.16 -0.73
N PRO A 256 13.39 0.43 -1.45
CA PRO A 256 13.88 -0.18 -2.66
C PRO A 256 14.68 -1.44 -2.36
N LEU A 257 14.40 -2.50 -3.09
CA LEU A 257 15.30 -3.64 -3.17
C LEU A 257 16.46 -3.31 -4.10
N THR A 258 17.67 -3.68 -3.72
CA THR A 258 18.82 -3.64 -4.62
C THR A 258 19.06 -5.02 -5.23
N THR A 259 19.69 -5.06 -6.41
CA THR A 259 20.09 -6.35 -7.01
C THR A 259 20.97 -7.16 -6.07
N GLN A 260 21.78 -6.50 -5.26
CA GLN A 260 22.68 -7.17 -4.30
C GLN A 260 21.89 -7.84 -3.18
N GLU A 261 20.85 -7.19 -2.66
CA GLU A 261 19.97 -7.75 -1.63
C GLU A 261 19.18 -8.96 -2.17
N ILE A 262 18.71 -8.88 -3.41
CA ILE A 262 18.05 -10.01 -4.08
C ILE A 262 19.01 -11.20 -4.23
N LEU A 263 20.24 -10.95 -4.69
CA LEU A 263 21.25 -11.98 -4.88
C LEU A 263 21.74 -12.56 -3.54
N ALA A 264 21.73 -11.77 -2.48
CA ALA A 264 22.08 -12.21 -1.12
C ALA A 264 20.99 -13.08 -0.48
N GLY A 265 19.84 -13.28 -1.15
CA GLY A 265 18.73 -14.07 -0.61
C GLY A 265 17.95 -13.35 0.50
N ALA A 266 18.18 -12.04 0.70
CA ALA A 266 17.40 -11.23 1.64
C ALA A 266 15.91 -11.21 1.26
N THR A 267 15.60 -11.60 0.03
CA THR A 267 14.27 -11.65 -0.55
C THR A 267 13.60 -13.02 -0.46
N GLY A 268 14.27 -14.03 0.08
CA GLY A 268 13.72 -15.40 0.18
C GLY A 268 12.38 -15.45 0.92
N ASP A 269 12.09 -14.44 1.74
CA ASP A 269 10.88 -14.33 2.52
C ASP A 269 10.05 -13.06 2.22
N VAL A 270 10.33 -12.34 1.14
CA VAL A 270 9.54 -11.14 0.77
C VAL A 270 8.07 -11.50 0.58
N TYR A 271 7.80 -12.70 0.10
CA TYR A 271 6.48 -13.25 -0.14
C TYR A 271 6.13 -14.43 0.78
N GLY A 272 7.07 -14.87 1.59
CA GLY A 272 6.90 -15.98 2.53
C GLY A 272 6.55 -15.47 3.91
N THR A 273 5.56 -16.09 4.48
CA THR A 273 5.13 -16.03 5.88
C THR A 273 5.86 -14.97 6.71
N ALA A 274 5.24 -13.82 6.85
CA ALA A 274 5.64 -12.84 7.82
C ALA A 274 5.63 -13.51 9.20
N GLY A 275 6.74 -13.80 9.70
CA GLY A 275 6.92 -14.30 11.04
C GLY A 275 8.02 -13.51 11.72
N GLU A 276 8.15 -13.70 12.98
CA GLU A 276 9.18 -13.12 13.83
C GLU A 276 10.62 -13.35 13.30
N GLU A 277 10.80 -14.18 12.26
CA GLU A 277 12.07 -14.54 11.63
C GLU A 277 12.57 -13.59 10.54
N ARG A 278 11.81 -12.55 10.16
CA ARG A 278 12.27 -11.51 9.20
C ARG A 278 13.41 -10.63 9.73
N SER A 279 13.94 -10.90 10.90
CA SER A 279 15.03 -10.15 11.52
C SER A 279 16.43 -10.44 10.95
N GLY A 280 16.56 -11.17 9.86
CA GLY A 280 17.76 -11.93 9.63
C GLY A 280 18.70 -11.52 8.51
N GLY A 281 18.59 -10.39 7.87
CA GLY A 281 19.67 -9.90 7.02
C GLY A 281 20.93 -9.57 7.84
N ASP A 282 22.11 -9.83 7.30
CA ASP A 282 23.37 -9.42 7.94
C ASP A 282 23.34 -7.93 8.26
N ARG A 283 23.07 -7.61 9.53
CA ARG A 283 22.91 -6.23 10.02
C ARG A 283 24.16 -5.38 9.82
N SER A 284 25.31 -5.99 9.51
CA SER A 284 26.57 -5.28 9.20
C SER A 284 26.57 -4.63 7.81
N GLN A 285 25.62 -5.00 6.95
CA GLN A 285 25.52 -4.51 5.56
C GLN A 285 24.27 -3.66 5.31
N ARG A 286 23.62 -3.15 6.36
CA ARG A 286 22.47 -2.24 6.21
C ARG A 286 22.88 -1.00 5.44
N PRO A 287 22.07 -0.55 4.45
CA PRO A 287 22.31 0.73 3.80
C PRO A 287 22.15 1.88 4.80
N ASP A 288 22.74 3.04 4.50
CA ASP A 288 22.34 4.28 5.14
C ASP A 288 20.87 4.55 4.75
N LEU A 289 19.99 4.48 5.73
CA LEU A 289 18.54 4.57 5.49
C LEU A 289 18.14 5.96 4.97
N VAL A 290 18.79 7.03 5.46
CA VAL A 290 18.50 8.39 4.99
C VAL A 290 18.90 8.54 3.52
N GLU A 291 20.06 8.03 3.13
CA GLU A 291 20.54 8.09 1.75
C GLU A 291 19.62 7.30 0.80
N ALA A 292 19.29 6.05 1.16
CA ALA A 292 18.42 5.19 0.36
C ALA A 292 17.04 5.82 0.15
N LEU A 293 16.39 6.27 1.22
CA LEU A 293 15.07 6.87 1.18
C LEU A 293 15.06 8.24 0.48
N SER A 294 16.11 9.07 0.72
CA SER A 294 16.24 10.37 0.06
C SER A 294 16.32 10.24 -1.46
N THR A 295 17.05 9.24 -1.94
CA THR A 295 17.18 8.99 -3.38
C THR A 295 15.84 8.75 -4.02
N MET A 296 14.97 7.96 -3.40
CA MET A 296 13.64 7.64 -3.92
C MET A 296 12.71 8.86 -3.93
N VAL A 297 12.53 9.49 -2.78
CA VAL A 297 11.61 10.63 -2.68
C VAL A 297 12.07 11.82 -3.53
N GLN A 298 13.39 12.01 -3.67
CA GLN A 298 13.94 13.06 -4.52
C GLN A 298 13.69 12.76 -6.01
N PHE A 299 13.82 11.51 -6.43
CA PHE A 299 13.46 11.11 -7.80
C PHE A 299 12.03 11.49 -8.12
N GLN A 300 11.08 11.15 -7.26
CA GLN A 300 9.67 11.47 -7.42
C GLN A 300 9.40 12.98 -7.46
N LYS A 301 9.96 13.73 -6.53
CA LYS A 301 9.86 15.21 -6.51
C LYS A 301 10.42 15.85 -7.77
N ASN A 302 11.48 15.29 -8.35
CA ASN A 302 12.03 15.75 -9.62
C ASN A 302 11.08 15.48 -10.80
N ILE A 303 10.43 14.31 -10.83
CA ILE A 303 9.41 14.00 -11.85
C ILE A 303 8.19 14.93 -11.69
N GLU A 304 7.70 15.12 -10.47
CA GLU A 304 6.61 16.06 -10.20
C GLU A 304 6.92 17.45 -10.72
N LYS A 305 8.09 17.99 -10.38
CA LYS A 305 8.54 19.30 -10.87
C LYS A 305 8.61 19.36 -12.40
N ALA A 306 9.07 18.29 -13.05
CA ALA A 306 9.15 18.24 -14.51
C ALA A 306 7.74 18.22 -15.14
N VAL A 307 6.77 17.58 -14.51
CA VAL A 307 5.36 17.57 -14.95
C VAL A 307 4.73 18.96 -14.80
N ASP A 308 4.93 19.62 -13.66
CA ASP A 308 4.42 20.96 -13.40
C ASP A 308 4.98 21.99 -14.41
N LEU A 309 6.29 21.98 -14.65
CA LEU A 309 6.93 22.86 -15.64
C LEU A 309 6.41 22.63 -17.08
N SER A 310 6.11 21.38 -17.44
CA SER A 310 5.56 21.07 -18.76
C SER A 310 4.14 21.61 -18.93
N ARG A 311 3.33 21.58 -17.88
CA ARG A 311 1.96 22.11 -17.84
C ARG A 311 1.96 23.63 -17.93
N GLU A 312 2.82 24.32 -17.16
CA GLU A 312 2.94 25.77 -17.22
C GLU A 312 3.31 26.28 -18.61
N ARG A 313 4.22 25.58 -19.31
CA ARG A 313 4.58 25.91 -20.69
C ARG A 313 3.41 25.76 -21.64
N TYR A 314 2.68 24.66 -21.55
CA TYR A 314 1.50 24.41 -22.39
C TYR A 314 0.44 25.49 -22.18
N GLU A 315 0.08 25.80 -20.94
CA GLU A 315 -0.89 26.85 -20.60
C GLU A 315 -0.43 28.28 -21.02
N ALA A 316 0.89 28.51 -21.02
CA ALA A 316 1.44 29.77 -21.51
C ALA A 316 1.37 29.90 -23.02
N ASP A 317 1.54 28.80 -23.75
CA ASP A 317 1.43 28.78 -25.21
C ASP A 317 -0.02 28.92 -25.68
N GLU A 318 -0.99 28.25 -25.01
CA GLU A 318 -2.42 28.44 -25.31
C GLU A 318 -2.89 29.88 -25.09
N ARG A 319 -2.31 30.61 -24.14
CA ARG A 319 -2.66 32.04 -23.91
C ARG A 319 -2.06 32.99 -24.95
N ARG A 320 -1.21 32.52 -25.87
CA ARG A 320 -0.58 33.29 -26.92
C ARG A 320 -1.37 33.24 -28.25
N TYR A 321 -2.35 32.37 -28.35
CA TYR A 321 -3.25 32.21 -29.50
C TYR A 321 -4.69 32.51 -29.11
#